data_94430dbd29a66c55164608a494dc1643
#
_entry.id   94430dbd29a66c55164608a494dc1643
#
_cell.length_a   1.000
_cell.length_b   1.000
_cell.length_c   1.000
_cell.angle_alpha   90.00
_cell.angle_beta   90.00
_cell.angle_gamma   90.00
#
_symmetry.space_group_name_H-M   'P 1'
#
loop_
_entity.id
_entity.type
_entity.pdbx_description
1 polymer ?
#
loop_
_entity_poly.entity_id
_entity_poly.type
_entity_poly.pdbx_seq_one_letter_code
_entity_poly.pdbx_strand_id
1 'polypeptide(L)'
;MEESMYQRLVAASKRLKEIDGELVSEDIMKNMAHFKEISKERAVLDPQVEAFNRYLKNEEEIVGAKEMAHDADPDLAEMGKEELKRLEEEQEKLLEELKEMLLPRDPNDDKNIIVEIRGAVGGDEANIFAGDLFRMYTRYAESQGWKIQILDENPSESGGFAMISFKISGNRVYSKLKFESGAHRVQRVPKTEASGRIHTSTATVLVMPEAEEIDIQINPNDLQVDTYHSQGAGGQNVNKTESAVRITHIPTGTVVACQTEKSQIQNREIAMQMLRTKMYANMLAEQQEKIGNERRLKIGTGERSEKIRTYNYPQNRVTDHRIGFTIQKLDRVIEGELDEVIEALIHYDQSTKLAGE
;
A
#
# COMPACT_ATOMS: atom_id res chain seq x y z
N MET A 1 -13.83 5.77 -25.80
CA MET A 1 -13.81 5.21 -24.44
C MET A 1 -14.27 3.76 -24.46
N GLU A 2 -13.70 2.86 -23.66
CA GLU A 2 -14.17 1.46 -23.55
C GLU A 2 -15.52 1.38 -22.84
N GLU A 3 -16.38 0.46 -23.26
CA GLU A 3 -17.75 0.32 -22.75
C GLU A 3 -17.79 0.06 -21.23
N SER A 4 -16.88 -0.78 -20.72
CA SER A 4 -16.77 -1.08 -19.30
C SER A 4 -16.41 0.15 -18.45
N MET A 5 -15.54 1.00 -18.97
CA MET A 5 -15.12 2.24 -18.34
C MET A 5 -16.28 3.27 -18.34
N TYR A 6 -17.00 3.38 -19.46
CA TYR A 6 -18.15 4.25 -19.58
C TYR A 6 -19.25 3.89 -18.56
N GLN A 7 -19.58 2.61 -18.44
CA GLN A 7 -20.56 2.13 -17.48
C GLN A 7 -20.17 2.39 -16.03
N ARG A 8 -18.89 2.25 -15.69
CA ARG A 8 -18.35 2.59 -14.36
C ARG A 8 -18.51 4.07 -14.05
N LEU A 9 -18.22 4.96 -14.99
CA LEU A 9 -18.36 6.41 -14.82
C LEU A 9 -19.82 6.85 -14.71
N VAL A 10 -20.72 6.22 -15.46
CA VAL A 10 -22.16 6.43 -15.33
C VAL A 10 -22.66 6.00 -13.95
N ALA A 11 -22.20 4.85 -13.46
CA ALA A 11 -22.53 4.38 -12.12
C ALA A 11 -21.99 5.33 -11.03
N ALA A 12 -20.76 5.83 -11.20
CA ALA A 12 -20.16 6.82 -10.30
C ALA A 12 -20.96 8.14 -10.27
N SER A 13 -21.40 8.63 -11.43
CA SER A 13 -22.24 9.83 -11.54
C SER A 13 -23.60 9.65 -10.84
N LYS A 14 -24.19 8.46 -10.97
CA LYS A 14 -25.45 8.16 -10.28
C LYS A 14 -25.25 8.09 -8.76
N ARG A 15 -24.19 7.41 -8.33
CA ARG A 15 -23.85 7.28 -6.90
C ARG A 15 -23.55 8.62 -6.26
N LEU A 16 -22.84 9.52 -6.96
CA LEU A 16 -22.56 10.87 -6.47
C LEU A 16 -23.87 11.67 -6.23
N LYS A 17 -24.83 11.57 -7.12
CA LYS A 17 -26.16 12.22 -6.95
C LYS A 17 -26.94 11.64 -5.75
N GLU A 18 -26.84 10.35 -5.51
CA GLU A 18 -27.42 9.70 -4.33
C GLU A 18 -26.77 10.24 -3.04
N ILE A 19 -25.42 10.29 -3.00
CA ILE A 19 -24.66 10.83 -1.87
C ILE A 19 -25.00 12.28 -1.61
N ASP A 20 -25.09 13.13 -2.63
CA ASP A 20 -25.47 14.53 -2.48
C ASP A 20 -26.91 14.65 -1.92
N GLY A 21 -27.81 13.75 -2.28
CA GLY A 21 -29.15 13.67 -1.71
C GLY A 21 -29.14 13.22 -0.24
N GLU A 22 -28.31 12.22 0.10
CA GLU A 22 -28.15 11.74 1.48
C GLU A 22 -27.53 12.83 2.39
N LEU A 23 -26.56 13.59 1.89
CA LEU A 23 -25.88 14.66 2.65
C LEU A 23 -26.80 15.84 2.98
N VAL A 24 -27.85 16.06 2.21
CA VAL A 24 -28.85 17.11 2.45
C VAL A 24 -29.94 16.66 3.44
N SER A 25 -30.03 15.37 3.76
CA SER A 25 -31.03 14.83 4.68
C SER A 25 -30.73 15.22 6.15
N GLU A 26 -31.76 15.60 6.91
CA GLU A 26 -31.60 15.98 8.34
C GLU A 26 -31.15 14.78 9.22
N ASP A 27 -31.37 13.56 8.80
CA ASP A 27 -31.04 12.35 9.58
C ASP A 27 -29.54 12.00 9.57
N ILE A 28 -28.79 12.49 8.60
CA ILE A 28 -27.35 12.18 8.48
C ILE A 28 -26.53 12.75 9.62
N MET A 29 -26.94 13.90 10.18
CA MET A 29 -26.29 14.53 11.34
C MET A 29 -26.38 13.68 12.61
N LYS A 30 -27.30 12.71 12.65
CA LYS A 30 -27.46 11.80 13.80
C LYS A 30 -26.45 10.65 13.78
N ASN A 31 -25.83 10.37 12.64
CA ASN A 31 -24.84 9.30 12.48
C ASN A 31 -23.52 9.83 11.90
N MET A 32 -22.67 10.35 12.78
CA MET A 32 -21.36 10.93 12.40
C MET A 32 -20.41 9.94 11.74
N ALA A 33 -20.51 8.65 12.01
CA ALA A 33 -19.70 7.61 11.36
C ALA A 33 -20.09 7.47 9.88
N HIS A 34 -21.38 7.39 9.60
CA HIS A 34 -21.92 7.31 8.25
C HIS A 34 -21.64 8.60 7.45
N PHE A 35 -21.82 9.76 8.09
CA PHE A 35 -21.47 11.06 7.48
C PHE A 35 -20.00 11.11 7.02
N LYS A 36 -19.07 10.63 7.87
CA LYS A 36 -17.64 10.60 7.53
C LYS A 36 -17.33 9.64 6.38
N GLU A 37 -18.03 8.51 6.33
CA GLU A 37 -17.87 7.51 5.29
C GLU A 37 -18.31 8.04 3.92
N ILE A 38 -19.54 8.55 3.83
CA ILE A 38 -20.07 9.08 2.55
C ILE A 38 -19.36 10.38 2.11
N SER A 39 -18.87 11.20 3.06
CA SER A 39 -18.04 12.36 2.72
C SER A 39 -16.70 11.97 2.10
N LYS A 40 -16.09 10.86 2.56
CA LYS A 40 -14.89 10.30 1.92
C LYS A 40 -15.21 9.73 0.53
N GLU A 41 -16.31 9.00 0.40
CA GLU A 41 -16.77 8.45 -0.88
C GLU A 41 -17.01 9.57 -1.88
N ARG A 42 -17.71 10.65 -1.47
CA ARG A 42 -17.93 11.85 -2.28
C ARG A 42 -16.62 12.48 -2.77
N ALA A 43 -15.65 12.66 -1.88
CA ALA A 43 -14.36 13.27 -2.23
C ALA A 43 -13.57 12.46 -3.30
N VAL A 44 -13.83 11.16 -3.42
CA VAL A 44 -13.23 10.31 -4.47
C VAL A 44 -14.03 10.39 -5.76
N LEU A 45 -15.36 10.38 -5.70
CA LEU A 45 -16.23 10.35 -6.88
C LEU A 45 -16.36 11.71 -7.58
N ASP A 46 -16.33 12.81 -6.84
CA ASP A 46 -16.53 14.18 -7.35
C ASP A 46 -15.57 14.53 -8.50
N PRO A 47 -14.23 14.40 -8.35
CA PRO A 47 -13.31 14.67 -9.45
C PRO A 47 -13.47 13.72 -10.65
N GLN A 48 -13.86 12.46 -10.41
CA GLN A 48 -14.10 11.50 -11.50
C GLN A 48 -15.31 11.91 -12.35
N VAL A 49 -16.39 12.32 -11.69
CA VAL A 49 -17.62 12.76 -12.36
C VAL A 49 -17.42 14.10 -13.06
N GLU A 50 -16.65 15.01 -12.48
CA GLU A 50 -16.30 16.27 -13.11
C GLU A 50 -15.49 16.06 -14.40
N ALA A 51 -14.45 15.21 -14.36
CA ALA A 51 -13.67 14.86 -15.54
C ALA A 51 -14.53 14.14 -16.61
N PHE A 52 -15.44 13.27 -16.19
CA PHE A 52 -16.37 12.59 -17.09
C PHE A 52 -17.33 13.57 -17.78
N ASN A 53 -17.87 14.54 -17.05
CA ASN A 53 -18.73 15.56 -17.64
C ASN A 53 -17.98 16.44 -18.64
N ARG A 54 -16.70 16.77 -18.37
CA ARG A 54 -15.83 17.46 -19.35
C ARG A 54 -15.61 16.62 -20.60
N TYR A 55 -15.39 15.30 -20.43
CA TYR A 55 -15.24 14.38 -21.55
C TYR A 55 -16.49 14.33 -22.43
N LEU A 56 -17.68 14.20 -21.83
CA LEU A 56 -18.96 14.17 -22.58
C LEU A 56 -19.22 15.50 -23.33
N LYS A 57 -18.94 16.64 -22.68
CA LYS A 57 -19.07 17.93 -23.31
C LYS A 57 -18.13 18.10 -24.50
N ASN A 58 -16.87 17.67 -24.37
CA ASN A 58 -15.91 17.68 -25.46
C ASN A 58 -16.32 16.75 -26.61
N GLU A 59 -16.97 15.61 -26.31
CA GLU A 59 -17.52 14.71 -27.32
C GLU A 59 -18.66 15.37 -28.13
N GLU A 60 -19.54 16.14 -27.46
CA GLU A 60 -20.56 16.94 -28.14
C GLU A 60 -19.95 18.06 -29.01
N GLU A 61 -18.92 18.75 -28.51
CA GLU A 61 -18.19 19.79 -29.25
C GLU A 61 -17.48 19.23 -30.49
N ILE A 62 -16.91 18.00 -30.41
CA ILE A 62 -16.31 17.30 -31.54
C ILE A 62 -17.34 17.03 -32.64
N VAL A 63 -18.58 16.66 -32.27
CA VAL A 63 -19.64 16.45 -33.25
C VAL A 63 -19.95 17.76 -33.99
N GLY A 64 -20.07 18.88 -33.28
CA GLY A 64 -20.28 20.20 -33.88
C GLY A 64 -19.12 20.65 -34.78
N ALA A 65 -17.86 20.41 -34.34
CA ALA A 65 -16.68 20.75 -35.14
C ALA A 65 -16.58 19.90 -36.42
N LYS A 66 -17.00 18.62 -36.37
CA LYS A 66 -17.10 17.76 -37.57
C LYS A 66 -18.13 18.29 -38.57
N GLU A 67 -19.26 18.77 -38.12
CA GLU A 67 -20.26 19.37 -39.00
C GLU A 67 -19.70 20.64 -39.66
N MET A 68 -19.03 21.51 -38.90
CA MET A 68 -18.38 22.72 -39.43
C MET A 68 -17.26 22.40 -40.43
N ALA A 69 -16.47 21.38 -40.17
CA ALA A 69 -15.40 20.97 -41.06
C ALA A 69 -15.88 20.46 -42.43
N HIS A 70 -17.17 20.11 -42.56
CA HIS A 70 -17.82 19.69 -43.80
C HIS A 70 -18.74 20.77 -44.38
N ASP A 71 -18.68 22.00 -43.84
CA ASP A 71 -19.47 23.09 -44.40
C ASP A 71 -19.05 23.47 -45.86
N ALA A 72 -20.00 24.02 -46.60
CA ALA A 72 -19.77 24.47 -47.99
C ALA A 72 -18.89 25.71 -48.08
N ASP A 73 -18.81 26.51 -46.98
CA ASP A 73 -17.95 27.69 -46.88
C ASP A 73 -16.51 27.27 -46.55
N PRO A 74 -15.52 27.59 -47.40
CA PRO A 74 -14.12 27.19 -47.19
C PRO A 74 -13.51 27.71 -45.88
N ASP A 75 -13.88 28.93 -45.43
CA ASP A 75 -13.38 29.58 -44.26
C ASP A 75 -13.91 28.88 -43.00
N LEU A 76 -15.18 28.49 -42.98
CA LEU A 76 -15.81 27.71 -41.91
C LEU A 76 -15.26 26.29 -41.85
N ALA A 77 -15.02 25.68 -43.03
CA ALA A 77 -14.45 24.34 -43.09
C ALA A 77 -13.01 24.29 -42.55
N GLU A 78 -12.18 25.31 -42.77
CA GLU A 78 -10.82 25.40 -42.23
C GLU A 78 -10.83 25.61 -40.75
N MET A 79 -11.62 26.53 -40.23
CA MET A 79 -11.83 26.71 -38.78
C MET A 79 -12.33 25.44 -38.09
N GLY A 80 -13.28 24.72 -38.71
CA GLY A 80 -13.81 23.48 -38.20
C GLY A 80 -12.73 22.37 -38.09
N LYS A 81 -11.80 22.32 -39.04
CA LYS A 81 -10.67 21.35 -39.01
C LYS A 81 -9.65 21.66 -37.91
N GLU A 82 -9.33 22.95 -37.72
CA GLU A 82 -8.42 23.36 -36.65
C GLU A 82 -9.02 23.06 -35.26
N GLU A 83 -10.28 23.41 -35.08
CA GLU A 83 -11.01 23.16 -33.83
C GLU A 83 -11.17 21.67 -33.55
N LEU A 84 -11.48 20.87 -34.57
CA LEU A 84 -11.56 19.41 -34.46
C LEU A 84 -10.25 18.81 -33.95
N LYS A 85 -9.13 19.23 -34.53
CA LYS A 85 -7.81 18.73 -34.09
C LYS A 85 -7.53 19.07 -32.63
N ARG A 86 -7.85 20.30 -32.20
CA ARG A 86 -7.68 20.73 -30.81
C ARG A 86 -8.51 19.89 -29.84
N LEU A 87 -9.80 19.68 -30.19
CA LEU A 87 -10.74 18.92 -29.37
C LEU A 87 -10.38 17.43 -29.30
N GLU A 88 -9.86 16.84 -30.38
CA GLU A 88 -9.37 15.45 -30.39
C GLU A 88 -8.14 15.27 -29.49
N GLU A 89 -7.19 16.22 -29.49
CA GLU A 89 -6.05 16.22 -28.56
C GLU A 89 -6.48 16.38 -27.10
N GLU A 90 -7.50 17.20 -26.85
CA GLU A 90 -8.09 17.37 -25.52
C GLU A 90 -8.85 16.10 -25.07
N GLN A 91 -9.54 15.43 -25.99
CA GLN A 91 -10.24 14.17 -25.76
C GLN A 91 -9.29 13.06 -25.29
N GLU A 92 -8.13 12.95 -25.93
CA GLU A 92 -7.11 11.97 -25.53
C GLU A 92 -6.60 12.25 -24.10
N LYS A 93 -6.31 13.51 -23.77
CA LYS A 93 -5.87 13.89 -22.43
C LYS A 93 -6.92 13.60 -21.35
N LEU A 94 -8.18 13.94 -21.63
CA LEU A 94 -9.28 13.63 -20.72
C LEU A 94 -9.50 12.13 -20.54
N LEU A 95 -9.28 11.35 -21.58
CA LEU A 95 -9.36 9.89 -21.52
C LEU A 95 -8.25 9.29 -20.65
N GLU A 96 -7.04 9.80 -20.75
CA GLU A 96 -5.92 9.37 -19.89
C GLU A 96 -6.16 9.77 -18.43
N GLU A 97 -6.61 11.00 -18.17
CA GLU A 97 -6.98 11.50 -16.83
C GLU A 97 -8.05 10.59 -16.19
N LEU A 98 -9.09 10.24 -16.95
CA LEU A 98 -10.15 9.34 -16.49
C LEU A 98 -9.66 7.92 -16.22
N LYS A 99 -8.76 7.38 -17.05
CA LYS A 99 -8.13 6.08 -16.81
C LYS A 99 -7.38 6.07 -15.48
N GLU A 100 -6.57 7.09 -15.21
CA GLU A 100 -5.84 7.21 -13.94
C GLU A 100 -6.77 7.32 -12.73
N MET A 101 -7.87 8.08 -12.86
CA MET A 101 -8.84 8.28 -11.76
C MET A 101 -9.65 7.02 -11.44
N LEU A 102 -9.91 6.17 -12.43
CA LEU A 102 -10.68 4.93 -12.27
C LEU A 102 -9.88 3.77 -11.68
N LEU A 103 -8.56 3.92 -11.62
CA LEU A 103 -7.71 2.91 -10.98
C LEU A 103 -8.02 2.81 -9.49
N PRO A 104 -8.25 1.61 -8.97
CA PRO A 104 -8.43 1.42 -7.54
C PRO A 104 -7.17 1.89 -6.81
N ARG A 105 -7.27 2.96 -6.04
CA ARG A 105 -6.17 3.44 -5.19
C ARG A 105 -5.95 2.44 -4.07
N ASP A 106 -4.72 1.96 -3.94
CA ASP A 106 -4.33 1.19 -2.77
C ASP A 106 -4.34 2.11 -1.53
N PRO A 107 -5.10 1.79 -0.46
CA PRO A 107 -5.15 2.61 0.75
C PRO A 107 -3.77 2.79 1.40
N ASN A 108 -2.79 1.97 1.03
CA ASN A 108 -1.43 2.06 1.53
C ASN A 108 -0.52 2.97 0.67
N ASP A 109 -0.96 3.43 -0.51
CA ASP A 109 -0.11 4.18 -1.44
C ASP A 109 0.52 5.44 -0.84
N ASP A 110 -0.17 6.10 0.09
CA ASP A 110 0.32 7.30 0.76
C ASP A 110 1.12 7.02 2.05
N LYS A 111 1.25 5.74 2.45
CA LYS A 111 1.97 5.37 3.67
C LYS A 111 3.48 5.43 3.48
N ASN A 112 4.18 5.69 4.58
CA ASN A 112 5.61 5.42 4.70
C ASN A 112 5.88 3.93 4.60
N ILE A 113 7.12 3.56 4.30
CA ILE A 113 7.50 2.17 4.16
C ILE A 113 8.66 1.79 5.08
N ILE A 114 8.70 0.49 5.37
CA ILE A 114 9.87 -0.17 5.94
C ILE A 114 10.42 -1.07 4.84
N VAL A 115 11.70 -0.87 4.52
CA VAL A 115 12.44 -1.68 3.56
C VAL A 115 13.42 -2.56 4.33
N GLU A 116 13.43 -3.84 4.02
CA GLU A 116 14.40 -4.80 4.54
C GLU A 116 15.14 -5.45 3.38
N ILE A 117 16.47 -5.42 3.41
CA ILE A 117 17.34 -6.02 2.41
C ILE A 117 18.19 -7.07 3.09
N ARG A 118 18.24 -8.29 2.52
CA ARG A 118 19.07 -9.39 3.02
C ARG A 118 19.88 -10.00 1.90
N GLY A 119 21.15 -10.30 2.19
CA GLY A 119 21.93 -11.21 1.36
C GLY A 119 21.28 -12.59 1.35
N ALA A 120 21.11 -13.20 0.15
CA ALA A 120 20.52 -14.52 0.01
C ALA A 120 21.53 -15.53 -0.51
N VAL A 121 21.53 -15.86 -1.79
CA VAL A 121 22.46 -16.84 -2.36
C VAL A 121 23.68 -16.15 -2.95
N GLY A 122 24.88 -16.54 -2.47
CA GLY A 122 26.15 -15.98 -2.99
C GLY A 122 27.16 -15.62 -1.92
N GLY A 123 26.87 -15.89 -0.63
CA GLY A 123 27.79 -15.62 0.48
C GLY A 123 28.12 -14.12 0.58
N ASP A 124 29.40 -13.79 0.74
CA ASP A 124 29.89 -12.42 0.90
C ASP A 124 29.45 -11.48 -0.23
N GLU A 125 29.42 -11.97 -1.47
CA GLU A 125 29.00 -11.18 -2.62
C GLU A 125 27.52 -10.77 -2.53
N ALA A 126 26.66 -11.64 -1.97
CA ALA A 126 25.27 -11.31 -1.73
C ALA A 126 25.12 -10.19 -0.69
N ASN A 127 25.96 -10.18 0.34
CA ASN A 127 25.99 -9.13 1.37
C ASN A 127 26.50 -7.79 0.81
N ILE A 128 27.53 -7.84 -0.03
CA ILE A 128 28.03 -6.64 -0.73
C ILE A 128 26.94 -6.07 -1.66
N PHE A 129 26.25 -6.94 -2.39
CA PHE A 129 25.14 -6.54 -3.26
C PHE A 129 23.95 -5.95 -2.48
N ALA A 130 23.65 -6.48 -1.29
CA ALA A 130 22.66 -5.88 -0.40
C ALA A 130 23.04 -4.43 -0.02
N GLY A 131 24.33 -4.17 0.21
CA GLY A 131 24.85 -2.83 0.42
C GLY A 131 24.71 -1.91 -0.81
N ASP A 132 24.93 -2.44 -2.01
CA ASP A 132 24.73 -1.69 -3.26
C ASP A 132 23.26 -1.33 -3.46
N LEU A 133 22.33 -2.26 -3.17
CA LEU A 133 20.88 -2.00 -3.22
C LEU A 133 20.45 -0.95 -2.20
N PHE A 134 20.97 -1.04 -0.97
CA PHE A 134 20.71 -0.03 0.06
C PHE A 134 21.15 1.37 -0.41
N ARG A 135 22.35 1.48 -0.97
CA ARG A 135 22.86 2.74 -1.53
C ARG A 135 21.98 3.25 -2.67
N MET A 136 21.57 2.38 -3.57
CA MET A 136 20.67 2.69 -4.68
C MET A 136 19.35 3.30 -4.19
N TYR A 137 18.67 2.64 -3.24
CA TYR A 137 17.41 3.15 -2.67
C TYR A 137 17.60 4.43 -1.86
N THR A 138 18.74 4.57 -1.17
CA THR A 138 19.06 5.80 -0.43
C THR A 138 19.16 6.98 -1.38
N ARG A 139 19.90 6.86 -2.46
CA ARG A 139 20.06 7.93 -3.45
C ARG A 139 18.75 8.24 -4.19
N TYR A 140 17.98 7.20 -4.49
CA TYR A 140 16.65 7.40 -5.06
C TYR A 140 15.72 8.16 -4.10
N ALA A 141 15.69 7.80 -2.85
CA ALA A 141 14.90 8.51 -1.84
C ALA A 141 15.33 9.96 -1.66
N GLU A 142 16.66 10.24 -1.66
CA GLU A 142 17.21 11.60 -1.63
C GLU A 142 16.77 12.42 -2.84
N SER A 143 16.80 11.84 -4.05
CA SER A 143 16.35 12.51 -5.28
C SER A 143 14.86 12.87 -5.26
N GLN A 144 14.04 12.07 -4.57
CA GLN A 144 12.61 12.30 -4.38
C GLN A 144 12.30 13.23 -3.18
N GLY A 145 13.31 13.68 -2.44
CA GLY A 145 13.16 14.49 -1.23
C GLY A 145 12.58 13.72 -0.03
N TRP A 146 12.69 12.40 -0.02
CA TRP A 146 12.24 11.54 1.08
C TRP A 146 13.29 11.44 2.18
N LYS A 147 12.83 11.15 3.41
CA LYS A 147 13.69 10.95 4.57
C LYS A 147 13.94 9.48 4.81
N ILE A 148 15.20 9.13 5.13
CA ILE A 148 15.59 7.77 5.47
C ILE A 148 16.00 7.72 6.93
N GLN A 149 15.59 6.63 7.60
CA GLN A 149 15.97 6.29 8.97
C GLN A 149 16.33 4.82 9.04
N ILE A 150 17.57 4.50 9.40
CA ILE A 150 18.00 3.13 9.66
C ILE A 150 17.34 2.66 10.96
N LEU A 151 16.71 1.49 10.90
CA LEU A 151 16.05 0.85 12.04
C LEU A 151 16.91 -0.24 12.65
N ASP A 152 17.52 -1.06 11.81
CA ASP A 152 18.38 -2.17 12.23
C ASP A 152 19.40 -2.49 11.13
N GLU A 153 20.61 -2.86 11.52
CA GLU A 153 21.67 -3.22 10.58
C GLU A 153 22.54 -4.35 11.12
N ASN A 154 22.88 -5.27 10.25
CA ASN A 154 23.84 -6.33 10.50
C ASN A 154 24.92 -6.27 9.40
N PRO A 155 26.01 -5.52 9.63
CA PRO A 155 27.08 -5.36 8.65
C PRO A 155 27.84 -6.68 8.47
N SER A 156 28.33 -6.93 7.24
CA SER A 156 29.15 -8.07 6.93
C SER A 156 30.66 -7.70 7.00
N GLU A 157 31.50 -8.62 7.47
CA GLU A 157 32.95 -8.44 7.50
C GLU A 157 33.56 -8.19 6.11
N SER A 158 32.96 -8.75 5.08
CA SER A 158 33.36 -8.59 3.67
C SER A 158 32.87 -7.28 3.03
N GLY A 159 32.16 -6.45 3.79
CA GLY A 159 31.47 -5.25 3.34
C GLY A 159 30.00 -5.50 2.96
N GLY A 160 29.22 -4.42 2.95
CA GLY A 160 27.77 -4.50 2.79
C GLY A 160 27.06 -5.00 4.04
N PHE A 161 25.90 -5.65 3.87
CA PHE A 161 25.04 -6.06 4.99
C PHE A 161 24.53 -7.49 4.79
N ALA A 162 24.61 -8.30 5.85
CA ALA A 162 23.86 -9.55 5.91
C ALA A 162 22.34 -9.25 5.98
N MET A 163 21.97 -8.19 6.71
CA MET A 163 20.64 -7.61 6.76
C MET A 163 20.72 -6.13 7.05
N ILE A 164 19.86 -5.34 6.40
CA ILE A 164 19.61 -3.95 6.76
C ILE A 164 18.13 -3.65 6.66
N SER A 165 17.59 -2.96 7.67
CA SER A 165 16.21 -2.51 7.73
C SER A 165 16.17 -1.00 7.93
N PHE A 166 15.40 -0.29 7.11
CA PHE A 166 15.30 1.16 7.18
C PHE A 166 13.89 1.62 6.78
N LYS A 167 13.49 2.75 7.35
CA LYS A 167 12.24 3.43 7.05
C LYS A 167 12.49 4.51 6.00
N ILE A 168 11.60 4.61 5.03
CA ILE A 168 11.52 5.73 4.08
C ILE A 168 10.20 6.47 4.33
N SER A 169 10.31 7.77 4.57
CA SER A 169 9.16 8.63 4.87
C SER A 169 9.07 9.78 3.86
N GLY A 170 7.88 9.98 3.29
CA GLY A 170 7.66 11.02 2.30
C GLY A 170 6.29 10.87 1.62
N ASN A 171 6.09 11.64 0.55
CA ASN A 171 4.84 11.60 -0.20
C ASN A 171 4.82 10.41 -1.17
N ARG A 172 3.76 9.59 -1.11
CA ARG A 172 3.49 8.46 -2.01
C ARG A 172 4.66 7.46 -2.14
N VAL A 173 5.35 7.20 -1.04
CA VAL A 173 6.54 6.33 -1.04
C VAL A 173 6.16 4.90 -1.39
N TYR A 174 5.11 4.36 -0.76
CA TYR A 174 4.64 3.00 -1.02
C TYR A 174 4.18 2.82 -2.47
N SER A 175 3.48 3.78 -3.05
CA SER A 175 2.99 3.70 -4.43
C SER A 175 4.11 3.48 -5.44
N LYS A 176 5.30 4.05 -5.20
CA LYS A 176 6.48 3.92 -6.08
C LYS A 176 7.28 2.65 -5.80
N LEU A 177 7.49 2.30 -4.53
CA LEU A 177 8.43 1.24 -4.14
C LEU A 177 7.76 -0.11 -3.84
N LYS A 178 6.44 -0.23 -3.83
CA LYS A 178 5.73 -1.49 -3.56
C LYS A 178 6.11 -2.65 -4.48
N PHE A 179 6.56 -2.34 -5.69
CA PHE A 179 6.99 -3.33 -6.69
C PHE A 179 8.43 -3.84 -6.49
N GLU A 180 9.19 -3.26 -5.56
CA GLU A 180 10.58 -3.64 -5.32
C GLU A 180 10.75 -4.90 -4.47
N SER A 181 9.66 -5.44 -3.89
CA SER A 181 9.71 -6.67 -3.10
C SER A 181 9.98 -7.90 -3.97
N GLY A 182 10.97 -8.69 -3.57
CA GLY A 182 11.34 -9.95 -4.22
C GLY A 182 12.84 -10.21 -4.24
N ALA A 183 13.26 -11.20 -5.05
CA ALA A 183 14.66 -11.55 -5.22
C ALA A 183 15.32 -10.75 -6.34
N HIS A 184 16.34 -9.99 -6.01
CA HIS A 184 17.18 -9.22 -6.93
C HIS A 184 18.45 -10.02 -7.23
N ARG A 185 18.79 -10.17 -8.50
CA ARG A 185 19.92 -10.98 -8.95
C ARG A 185 21.01 -10.09 -9.56
N VAL A 186 22.25 -10.27 -9.12
CA VAL A 186 23.41 -9.61 -9.68
C VAL A 186 24.30 -10.60 -10.44
N GLN A 187 24.83 -10.15 -11.57
CA GLN A 187 25.82 -10.86 -12.37
C GLN A 187 27.01 -9.93 -12.58
N ARG A 188 28.11 -10.24 -11.88
CA ARG A 188 29.38 -9.50 -11.99
C ARG A 188 30.54 -10.39 -11.55
N VAL A 189 31.75 -9.95 -11.79
CA VAL A 189 32.95 -10.52 -11.16
C VAL A 189 32.99 -9.98 -9.73
N PRO A 190 32.87 -10.84 -8.69
CA PRO A 190 32.92 -10.40 -7.31
C PRO A 190 34.26 -9.76 -6.96
N LYS A 191 34.28 -8.84 -6.00
CA LYS A 191 35.55 -8.30 -5.47
C LYS A 191 36.43 -9.36 -4.79
N THR A 192 35.81 -10.45 -4.35
CA THR A 192 36.46 -11.59 -3.68
C THR A 192 36.97 -12.66 -4.66
N GLU A 193 36.71 -12.52 -5.97
CA GLU A 193 37.08 -13.50 -7.00
C GLU A 193 38.40 -13.14 -7.68
N ALA A 194 39.42 -13.96 -7.48
CA ALA A 194 40.75 -13.75 -8.05
C ALA A 194 40.88 -14.18 -9.52
N SER A 195 40.01 -15.11 -9.99
CA SER A 195 40.12 -15.67 -11.35
C SER A 195 39.32 -14.94 -12.42
N GLY A 196 38.64 -13.83 -12.06
CA GLY A 196 37.87 -13.02 -13.00
C GLY A 196 36.57 -13.67 -13.50
N ARG A 197 36.08 -14.71 -12.86
CA ARG A 197 34.85 -15.39 -13.24
C ARG A 197 33.62 -14.57 -12.84
N ILE A 198 32.63 -14.53 -13.73
CA ILE A 198 31.32 -13.92 -13.43
C ILE A 198 30.54 -14.84 -12.50
N HIS A 199 30.16 -14.33 -11.34
CA HIS A 199 29.29 -15.03 -10.42
C HIS A 199 27.88 -14.44 -10.47
N THR A 200 26.93 -15.27 -10.06
CA THR A 200 25.52 -14.87 -9.92
C THR A 200 25.13 -14.96 -8.45
N SER A 201 24.81 -13.83 -7.85
CA SER A 201 24.37 -13.74 -6.45
C SER A 201 22.99 -13.11 -6.37
N THR A 202 22.31 -13.32 -5.25
CA THR A 202 20.97 -12.76 -5.01
C THR A 202 20.90 -12.09 -3.65
N ALA A 203 20.12 -11.01 -3.59
CA ALA A 203 19.68 -10.40 -2.36
C ALA A 203 18.14 -10.26 -2.41
N THR A 204 17.49 -10.39 -1.28
CA THR A 204 16.03 -10.20 -1.18
C THR A 204 15.74 -8.81 -0.67
N VAL A 205 14.75 -8.18 -1.27
CA VAL A 205 14.20 -6.88 -0.86
C VAL A 205 12.76 -7.12 -0.42
N LEU A 206 12.39 -6.57 0.72
CA LEU A 206 11.02 -6.55 1.23
C LEU A 206 10.61 -5.11 1.45
N VAL A 207 9.49 -4.70 0.86
CA VAL A 207 8.86 -3.39 1.06
C VAL A 207 7.50 -3.62 1.71
N MET A 208 7.34 -3.08 2.92
CA MET A 208 6.08 -3.15 3.68
C MET A 208 5.60 -1.74 4.00
N PRO A 209 4.29 -1.47 3.93
CA PRO A 209 3.76 -0.22 4.44
C PRO A 209 3.95 -0.16 5.96
N GLU A 210 4.17 1.04 6.48
CA GLU A 210 4.23 1.26 7.94
C GLU A 210 2.91 0.85 8.56
N ALA A 211 2.96 -0.01 9.58
CA ALA A 211 1.78 -0.47 10.30
C ALA A 211 1.18 0.66 11.11
N GLU A 212 -0.14 0.74 11.13
CA GLU A 212 -0.88 1.66 12.00
C GLU A 212 -0.84 1.17 13.46
N GLU A 213 -0.85 2.10 14.40
CA GLU A 213 -0.97 1.78 15.82
C GLU A 213 -2.34 1.13 16.09
N ILE A 214 -2.32 0.07 16.90
CA ILE A 214 -3.55 -0.63 17.28
C ILE A 214 -4.22 0.20 18.39
N ASP A 215 -5.35 0.82 18.07
CA ASP A 215 -6.22 1.45 19.06
C ASP A 215 -7.36 0.50 19.43
N ILE A 216 -7.49 0.21 20.75
CA ILE A 216 -8.53 -0.69 21.25
C ILE A 216 -9.64 0.13 21.87
N GLN A 217 -10.76 0.17 21.18
CA GLN A 217 -12.01 0.69 21.71
C GLN A 217 -12.90 -0.47 22.15
N ILE A 218 -13.11 -0.60 23.46
CA ILE A 218 -14.00 -1.60 24.02
C ILE A 218 -15.37 -0.96 24.26
N ASN A 219 -16.37 -1.44 23.52
CA ASN A 219 -17.75 -1.00 23.74
C ASN A 219 -18.31 -1.71 24.99
N PRO A 220 -18.82 -0.99 26.00
CA PRO A 220 -19.41 -1.59 27.19
C PRO A 220 -20.57 -2.56 26.90
N ASN A 221 -21.29 -2.38 25.79
CA ASN A 221 -22.41 -3.23 25.40
C ASN A 221 -21.96 -4.63 24.91
N ASP A 222 -20.69 -4.76 24.54
CA ASP A 222 -20.13 -6.03 24.09
C ASP A 222 -19.51 -6.86 25.23
N LEU A 223 -19.70 -6.38 26.48
CA LEU A 223 -19.18 -7.02 27.67
C LEU A 223 -20.27 -7.70 28.48
N GLN A 224 -20.08 -8.97 28.76
CA GLN A 224 -20.83 -9.70 29.77
C GLN A 224 -20.00 -9.71 31.04
N VAL A 225 -20.59 -9.19 32.14
CA VAL A 225 -19.92 -9.11 33.45
C VAL A 225 -20.67 -10.01 34.43
N ASP A 226 -20.01 -11.07 34.86
CA ASP A 226 -20.54 -12.02 35.85
C ASP A 226 -19.80 -11.88 37.18
N THR A 227 -20.55 -11.92 38.26
CA THR A 227 -20.00 -11.95 39.63
C THR A 227 -20.15 -13.31 40.26
N TYR A 228 -19.18 -13.74 41.05
CA TYR A 228 -19.20 -15.04 41.72
C TYR A 228 -18.40 -14.99 43.02
N HIS A 229 -18.59 -16.04 43.84
CA HIS A 229 -17.85 -16.17 45.09
C HIS A 229 -16.38 -16.49 44.85
N SER A 230 -15.50 -15.78 45.53
CA SER A 230 -14.04 -16.02 45.43
C SER A 230 -13.72 -17.42 45.95
N GLN A 231 -12.85 -18.14 45.27
CA GLN A 231 -12.34 -19.45 45.70
C GLN A 231 -11.02 -19.26 46.44
N GLY A 232 -10.90 -19.80 47.66
CA GLY A 232 -9.68 -19.78 48.44
C GLY A 232 -9.93 -19.99 49.92
N ALA A 233 -8.84 -20.12 50.75
CA ALA A 233 -8.91 -20.18 52.18
C ALA A 233 -9.34 -18.81 52.75
N GLY A 234 -10.55 -18.72 53.26
CA GLY A 234 -11.09 -17.47 53.83
C GLY A 234 -12.21 -17.70 54.80
N GLY A 235 -12.50 -16.71 55.64
CA GLY A 235 -13.57 -16.72 56.65
C GLY A 235 -14.96 -16.45 56.04
N GLN A 236 -15.96 -16.20 56.91
CA GLN A 236 -17.37 -15.98 56.51
C GLN A 236 -17.59 -14.96 55.40
N ASN A 237 -16.73 -13.98 55.26
CA ASN A 237 -16.85 -12.91 54.23
C ASN A 237 -16.59 -13.44 52.82
N VAL A 238 -15.65 -14.37 52.63
CA VAL A 238 -15.30 -14.97 51.31
C VAL A 238 -16.45 -15.85 50.82
N ASN A 239 -17.18 -16.49 51.72
CA ASN A 239 -18.25 -17.42 51.37
C ASN A 239 -19.62 -16.75 51.22
N LYS A 240 -19.77 -15.48 51.65
CA LYS A 240 -21.04 -14.73 51.60
C LYS A 240 -21.06 -13.61 50.56
N THR A 241 -19.91 -13.14 50.10
CA THR A 241 -19.83 -11.97 49.24
C THR A 241 -19.31 -12.38 47.85
N GLU A 242 -20.05 -12.04 46.81
CA GLU A 242 -19.64 -12.23 45.40
C GLU A 242 -18.63 -11.15 44.98
N SER A 243 -17.40 -11.25 45.46
CA SER A 243 -16.35 -10.27 45.19
C SER A 243 -15.55 -10.56 43.91
N ALA A 244 -15.57 -11.79 43.42
CA ALA A 244 -14.89 -12.16 42.17
C ALA A 244 -15.69 -11.71 40.95
N VAL A 245 -14.98 -11.23 39.95
CA VAL A 245 -15.57 -10.70 38.71
C VAL A 245 -14.99 -11.45 37.51
N ARG A 246 -15.87 -11.89 36.60
CA ARG A 246 -15.52 -12.42 35.31
C ARG A 246 -16.07 -11.49 34.23
N ILE A 247 -15.23 -11.11 33.26
CA ILE A 247 -15.66 -10.31 32.13
C ILE A 247 -15.41 -11.13 30.86
N THR A 248 -16.46 -11.26 30.06
CA THR A 248 -16.40 -11.91 28.75
C THR A 248 -16.67 -10.86 27.69
N HIS A 249 -15.76 -10.71 26.75
CA HIS A 249 -15.98 -9.90 25.56
C HIS A 249 -16.68 -10.79 24.52
N ILE A 250 -17.96 -10.51 24.26
CA ILE A 250 -18.85 -11.37 23.45
C ILE A 250 -18.32 -11.57 22.03
N PRO A 251 -17.88 -10.52 21.26
CA PRO A 251 -17.46 -10.69 19.89
C PRO A 251 -16.21 -11.54 19.71
N THR A 252 -15.24 -11.47 20.64
CA THR A 252 -13.97 -12.22 20.53
C THR A 252 -13.94 -13.49 21.38
N GLY A 253 -14.94 -13.69 22.24
CA GLY A 253 -14.94 -14.79 23.20
C GLY A 253 -13.85 -14.71 24.28
N THR A 254 -13.18 -13.56 24.40
CA THR A 254 -12.07 -13.39 25.36
C THR A 254 -12.64 -13.28 26.77
N VAL A 255 -12.20 -14.18 27.67
CA VAL A 255 -12.62 -14.23 29.05
C VAL A 255 -11.46 -13.88 29.96
N VAL A 256 -11.74 -13.05 30.96
CA VAL A 256 -10.84 -12.72 32.09
C VAL A 256 -11.58 -12.81 33.42
N ALA A 257 -10.88 -13.19 34.44
CA ALA A 257 -11.45 -13.26 35.78
C ALA A 257 -10.47 -12.68 36.82
N CYS A 258 -10.98 -11.91 37.77
CA CYS A 258 -10.20 -11.34 38.84
C CYS A 258 -10.89 -11.57 40.18
N GLN A 259 -10.12 -12.05 41.19
CA GLN A 259 -10.56 -12.30 42.57
C GLN A 259 -9.52 -11.87 43.61
N THR A 260 -8.62 -10.97 43.20
CA THR A 260 -7.43 -10.62 44.02
C THR A 260 -7.77 -9.72 45.19
N GLU A 261 -8.76 -8.85 44.99
CA GLU A 261 -9.14 -7.84 45.98
C GLU A 261 -10.43 -8.24 46.72
N LYS A 262 -10.62 -7.63 47.90
CA LYS A 262 -11.86 -7.82 48.72
C LYS A 262 -13.05 -7.06 48.13
N SER A 263 -12.81 -6.05 47.31
CA SER A 263 -13.82 -5.17 46.73
C SER A 263 -14.16 -5.65 45.28
N GLN A 264 -15.45 -5.89 45.04
CA GLN A 264 -15.97 -6.20 43.71
C GLN A 264 -15.64 -5.11 42.67
N ILE A 265 -15.71 -3.83 43.08
CA ILE A 265 -15.44 -2.69 42.22
C ILE A 265 -13.97 -2.70 41.75
N GLN A 266 -13.03 -2.93 42.67
CA GLN A 266 -11.61 -3.02 42.38
C GLN A 266 -11.31 -4.22 41.48
N ASN A 267 -11.90 -5.39 41.75
CA ASN A 267 -11.78 -6.57 40.89
C ASN A 267 -12.32 -6.33 39.49
N ARG A 268 -13.39 -5.53 39.32
CA ARG A 268 -13.93 -5.15 38.02
C ARG A 268 -12.96 -4.25 37.24
N GLU A 269 -12.36 -3.27 37.89
CA GLU A 269 -11.37 -2.38 37.28
C GLU A 269 -10.12 -3.15 36.83
N ILE A 270 -9.61 -4.03 37.69
CA ILE A 270 -8.47 -4.89 37.37
C ILE A 270 -8.82 -5.83 36.20
N ALA A 271 -9.98 -6.47 36.23
CA ALA A 271 -10.45 -7.35 35.17
C ALA A 271 -10.57 -6.58 33.83
N MET A 272 -11.04 -5.33 33.83
CA MET A 272 -11.08 -4.47 32.65
C MET A 272 -9.68 -4.16 32.09
N GLN A 273 -8.70 -3.89 32.96
CA GLN A 273 -7.32 -3.71 32.52
C GLN A 273 -6.72 -5.00 31.93
N MET A 274 -6.98 -6.14 32.60
CA MET A 274 -6.56 -7.46 32.09
C MET A 274 -7.19 -7.76 30.74
N LEU A 275 -8.48 -7.44 30.53
CA LEU A 275 -9.16 -7.62 29.26
C LEU A 275 -8.52 -6.77 28.17
N ARG A 276 -8.27 -5.48 28.42
CA ARG A 276 -7.59 -4.59 27.46
C ARG A 276 -6.22 -5.14 27.07
N THR A 277 -5.42 -5.54 28.05
CA THR A 277 -4.08 -6.10 27.82
C THR A 277 -4.15 -7.38 26.99
N LYS A 278 -5.10 -8.28 27.29
CA LYS A 278 -5.26 -9.56 26.58
C LYS A 278 -5.75 -9.35 25.15
N MET A 279 -6.70 -8.43 24.95
CA MET A 279 -7.17 -8.06 23.62
C MET A 279 -6.07 -7.43 22.78
N TYR A 280 -5.26 -6.54 23.38
CA TYR A 280 -4.10 -5.94 22.70
C TYR A 280 -3.11 -7.00 22.25
N ALA A 281 -2.76 -7.93 23.13
CA ALA A 281 -1.86 -9.02 22.81
C ALA A 281 -2.39 -9.92 21.65
N ASN A 282 -3.68 -10.22 21.67
CA ASN A 282 -4.32 -11.00 20.60
C ASN A 282 -4.30 -10.25 19.26
N MET A 283 -4.70 -8.97 19.24
CA MET A 283 -4.69 -8.15 18.01
C MET A 283 -3.28 -7.96 17.47
N LEU A 284 -2.30 -7.77 18.35
CA LEU A 284 -0.88 -7.69 17.97
C LEU A 284 -0.39 -9.00 17.36
N ALA A 285 -0.76 -10.15 17.93
CA ALA A 285 -0.41 -11.47 17.41
C ALA A 285 -1.02 -11.71 16.01
N GLU A 286 -2.30 -11.37 15.82
CA GLU A 286 -2.97 -11.46 14.52
C GLU A 286 -2.32 -10.55 13.48
N GLN A 287 -1.97 -9.32 13.86
CA GLN A 287 -1.27 -8.40 12.97
C GLN A 287 0.11 -8.93 12.58
N GLN A 288 0.86 -9.47 13.54
CA GLN A 288 2.18 -10.07 13.28
C GLN A 288 2.08 -11.31 12.38
N GLU A 289 1.05 -12.13 12.55
CA GLU A 289 0.82 -13.29 11.69
C GLU A 289 0.48 -12.87 10.25
N LYS A 290 -0.40 -11.87 10.06
CA LYS A 290 -0.70 -11.31 8.74
C LYS A 290 0.55 -10.76 8.07
N ILE A 291 1.32 -9.93 8.78
CA ILE A 291 2.60 -9.39 8.30
C ILE A 291 3.57 -10.52 7.95
N GLY A 292 3.68 -11.56 8.79
CA GLY A 292 4.53 -12.71 8.55
C GLY A 292 4.17 -13.49 7.28
N ASN A 293 2.88 -13.67 7.03
CA ASN A 293 2.38 -14.33 5.82
C ASN A 293 2.64 -13.48 4.57
N GLU A 294 2.37 -12.17 4.63
CA GLU A 294 2.68 -11.25 3.53
C GLU A 294 4.18 -11.21 3.22
N ARG A 295 5.05 -11.22 4.24
CA ARG A 295 6.50 -11.32 4.06
C ARG A 295 6.89 -12.55 3.26
N ARG A 296 6.37 -13.72 3.62
CA ARG A 296 6.66 -14.98 2.93
C ARG A 296 6.23 -14.95 1.47
N LEU A 297 5.04 -14.39 1.19
CA LEU A 297 4.54 -14.28 -0.18
C LEU A 297 5.37 -13.31 -1.02
N LYS A 298 5.82 -12.19 -0.44
CA LYS A 298 6.58 -11.15 -1.17
C LYS A 298 8.05 -11.52 -1.41
N ILE A 299 8.68 -12.26 -0.51
CA ILE A 299 10.13 -12.58 -0.59
C ILE A 299 10.37 -13.88 -1.35
N GLY A 300 9.46 -14.85 -1.26
CA GLY A 300 9.70 -16.21 -1.75
C GLY A 300 10.85 -16.89 -1.00
N THR A 301 11.60 -17.77 -1.67
CA THR A 301 12.77 -18.48 -1.11
C THR A 301 14.09 -17.72 -1.28
N GLY A 302 14.12 -16.65 -2.09
CA GLY A 302 15.32 -15.89 -2.45
C GLY A 302 16.27 -16.64 -3.39
N GLU A 303 15.82 -17.75 -3.98
CA GLU A 303 16.60 -18.52 -4.95
C GLU A 303 16.82 -17.74 -6.26
N ARG A 304 17.90 -18.11 -6.99
CA ARG A 304 18.25 -17.47 -8.27
C ARG A 304 17.16 -17.60 -9.34
N SER A 305 16.30 -18.60 -9.23
CA SER A 305 15.16 -18.85 -10.12
C SER A 305 14.01 -17.86 -9.93
N GLU A 306 13.78 -17.40 -8.71
CA GLU A 306 12.68 -16.50 -8.31
C GLU A 306 12.98 -15.01 -8.54
N LYS A 307 14.05 -14.71 -9.29
CA LYS A 307 14.44 -13.34 -9.57
C LYS A 307 13.32 -12.50 -10.18
N ILE A 308 13.07 -11.33 -9.60
CA ILE A 308 12.22 -10.29 -10.20
C ILE A 308 13.03 -9.41 -11.14
N ARG A 309 14.28 -9.09 -10.77
CA ARG A 309 15.15 -8.20 -11.54
C ARG A 309 16.58 -8.70 -11.58
N THR A 310 17.25 -8.51 -12.72
CA THR A 310 18.66 -8.86 -12.92
C THR A 310 19.48 -7.63 -13.23
N TYR A 311 20.58 -7.47 -12.49
CA TYR A 311 21.59 -6.44 -12.66
C TYR A 311 22.84 -7.07 -13.28
N ASN A 312 23.03 -6.86 -14.59
CA ASN A 312 24.12 -7.46 -15.37
C ASN A 312 25.21 -6.39 -15.61
N TYR A 313 26.28 -6.43 -14.81
CA TYR A 313 27.38 -5.47 -14.88
C TYR A 313 28.19 -5.58 -16.18
N PRO A 314 28.58 -6.78 -16.69
CA PRO A 314 29.30 -6.87 -17.96
C PRO A 314 28.59 -6.24 -19.14
N GLN A 315 27.27 -6.23 -19.13
CA GLN A 315 26.46 -5.67 -20.23
C GLN A 315 25.87 -4.29 -19.90
N ASN A 316 26.20 -3.71 -18.75
CA ASN A 316 25.60 -2.47 -18.23
C ASN A 316 24.07 -2.45 -18.34
N ARG A 317 23.41 -3.59 -18.01
CA ARG A 317 22.00 -3.85 -18.28
C ARG A 317 21.24 -4.20 -17.01
N VAL A 318 20.03 -3.62 -16.86
CA VAL A 318 19.03 -4.02 -15.87
C VAL A 318 17.83 -4.60 -16.63
N THR A 319 17.34 -5.75 -16.18
CA THR A 319 16.16 -6.41 -16.75
C THR A 319 15.18 -6.74 -15.64
N ASP A 320 13.95 -6.21 -15.71
CA ASP A 320 12.85 -6.64 -14.88
C ASP A 320 12.08 -7.75 -15.59
N HIS A 321 12.10 -8.95 -14.99
CA HIS A 321 11.57 -10.16 -15.62
C HIS A 321 10.04 -10.24 -15.56
N ARG A 322 9.40 -9.50 -14.70
CA ARG A 322 7.93 -9.51 -14.55
C ARG A 322 7.24 -8.91 -15.77
N ILE A 323 7.85 -7.87 -16.34
CA ILE A 323 7.30 -7.10 -17.46
C ILE A 323 8.17 -7.17 -18.73
N GLY A 324 9.29 -7.93 -18.69
CA GLY A 324 10.24 -8.02 -19.79
C GLY A 324 10.97 -6.70 -20.09
N PHE A 325 10.91 -5.72 -19.20
CA PHE A 325 11.55 -4.41 -19.40
C PHE A 325 13.06 -4.50 -19.26
N THR A 326 13.79 -3.89 -20.19
CA THR A 326 15.26 -3.91 -20.20
C THR A 326 15.80 -2.52 -20.50
N ILE A 327 16.76 -2.07 -19.67
CA ILE A 327 17.45 -0.79 -19.83
C ILE A 327 18.97 -0.99 -19.77
N GLN A 328 19.72 -0.31 -20.66
CA GLN A 328 21.19 -0.36 -20.72
C GLN A 328 21.82 0.86 -20.04
N LYS A 329 21.50 1.03 -18.73
CA LYS A 329 21.97 2.14 -17.88
C LYS A 329 22.17 1.67 -16.44
N LEU A 330 22.72 0.45 -16.24
CA LEU A 330 22.91 -0.10 -14.88
C LEU A 330 23.72 0.83 -13.99
N ASP A 331 24.76 1.45 -14.53
CA ASP A 331 25.61 2.44 -13.86
C ASP A 331 24.80 3.59 -13.24
N ARG A 332 23.76 4.07 -13.91
CA ARG A 332 22.86 5.11 -13.40
C ARG A 332 21.82 4.57 -12.44
N VAL A 333 21.26 3.41 -12.75
CA VAL A 333 20.26 2.76 -11.88
C VAL A 333 20.82 2.50 -10.49
N ILE A 334 22.06 1.97 -10.38
CA ILE A 334 22.73 1.75 -9.10
C ILE A 334 23.03 3.07 -8.36
N GLU A 335 23.16 4.17 -9.08
CA GLU A 335 23.32 5.50 -8.50
C GLU A 335 21.98 6.19 -8.16
N GLY A 336 20.86 5.49 -8.29
CA GLY A 336 19.53 5.94 -7.84
C GLY A 336 18.59 6.43 -8.94
N GLU A 337 18.95 6.35 -10.23
CA GLU A 337 18.04 6.69 -11.33
C GLU A 337 17.08 5.52 -11.61
N LEU A 338 16.05 5.36 -10.75
CA LEU A 338 15.07 4.25 -10.81
C LEU A 338 13.77 4.62 -11.54
N ASP A 339 13.56 5.89 -11.88
CA ASP A 339 12.25 6.37 -12.36
C ASP A 339 11.76 5.58 -13.59
N GLU A 340 12.60 5.35 -14.61
CA GLU A 340 12.21 4.62 -15.82
C GLU A 340 11.72 3.19 -15.50
N VAL A 341 12.36 2.52 -14.55
CA VAL A 341 11.99 1.14 -14.15
C VAL A 341 10.69 1.14 -13.33
N ILE A 342 10.57 2.09 -12.41
CA ILE A 342 9.39 2.22 -11.54
C ILE A 342 8.16 2.63 -12.37
N GLU A 343 8.30 3.59 -13.27
CA GLU A 343 7.22 4.03 -14.16
C GLU A 343 6.73 2.88 -15.06
N ALA A 344 7.66 2.11 -15.64
CA ALA A 344 7.29 0.94 -16.44
C ALA A 344 6.47 -0.10 -15.63
N LEU A 345 6.82 -0.31 -14.34
CA LEU A 345 6.08 -1.21 -13.45
C LEU A 345 4.71 -0.64 -13.05
N ILE A 346 4.63 0.66 -12.80
CA ILE A 346 3.36 1.35 -12.52
C ILE A 346 2.43 1.25 -13.71
N HIS A 347 2.90 1.55 -14.92
CA HIS A 347 2.10 1.43 -16.14
C HIS A 347 1.61 0.01 -16.39
N TYR A 348 2.46 -0.99 -16.14
CA TYR A 348 2.06 -2.39 -16.26
C TYR A 348 0.96 -2.76 -15.26
N ASP A 349 1.10 -2.38 -13.97
CA ASP A 349 0.10 -2.62 -12.93
C ASP A 349 -1.23 -1.92 -13.27
N GLN A 350 -1.16 -0.69 -13.77
CA GLN A 350 -2.32 0.06 -14.23
C GLN A 350 -3.04 -0.61 -15.39
N SER A 351 -2.28 -1.05 -16.41
CA SER A 351 -2.86 -1.73 -17.57
C SER A 351 -3.51 -3.06 -17.20
N THR A 352 -2.91 -3.84 -16.30
CA THR A 352 -3.46 -5.11 -15.80
C THR A 352 -4.75 -4.88 -15.02
N LYS A 353 -4.78 -3.90 -14.14
CA LYS A 353 -5.99 -3.52 -13.37
C LYS A 353 -7.13 -2.99 -14.26
N LEU A 354 -6.82 -2.30 -15.35
CA LEU A 354 -7.82 -1.84 -16.31
C LEU A 354 -8.37 -3.00 -17.14
N ALA A 355 -7.54 -3.99 -17.47
CA ALA A 355 -7.95 -5.19 -18.20
C ALA A 355 -8.84 -6.13 -17.35
N GLY A 356 -8.92 -5.92 -16.03
CA GLY A 356 -9.76 -6.70 -15.12
C GLY A 356 -9.14 -8.03 -14.69
N GLU A 357 -7.82 -8.15 -14.79
CA GLU A 357 -7.02 -9.26 -14.26
C GLU A 357 -6.49 -8.98 -12.84
#